data_b38209dd6de9f2c730c7c065f9ad47b1
#
_entry.id   b38209dd6de9f2c730c7c065f9ad47b1
#
_cell.length_a   1.000
_cell.length_b   1.000
_cell.length_c   1.000
_cell.angle_alpha   90.00
_cell.angle_beta   90.00
_cell.angle_gamma   90.00
#
_symmetry.space_group_name_H-M   'P 1'
#
loop_
_entity.id
_entity.type
_entity.pdbx_description
1 polymer ?
#
loop_
_entity_poly.entity_id
_entity_poly.type
_entity_poly.pdbx_seq_one_letter_code
_entity_poly.pdbx_strand_id
1 'polypeptide(L)'
;MPIFDVHSHVFPDKVHHRAIDVLVENSHGLPAFTDGSLVDQERRAFEAGYDGWLNCPVVTSEKQMRHVNEWVASWNRWPHLSLAGLYPNAPMDELLGECDRIAGMGLLGVK
;
A
#
# COMPACT_ATOMS: atom_id res chain seq x y z
N MET A 1 -12.58 -21.57 8.04
CA MET A 1 -11.14 -21.26 8.09
C MET A 1 -10.93 -19.82 7.65
N PRO A 2 -10.23 -18.99 8.38
CA PRO A 2 -9.97 -17.62 7.97
C PRO A 2 -9.10 -17.56 6.71
N ILE A 3 -9.40 -16.61 5.83
CA ILE A 3 -8.67 -16.36 4.57
C ILE A 3 -8.05 -14.97 4.66
N PHE A 4 -6.75 -14.89 4.43
CA PHE A 4 -5.98 -13.66 4.50
C PHE A 4 -5.18 -13.44 3.23
N ASP A 5 -5.35 -12.27 2.58
CA ASP A 5 -4.54 -11.85 1.44
C ASP A 5 -3.25 -11.18 1.95
N VAL A 6 -2.11 -11.73 1.59
CA VAL A 6 -0.80 -11.25 2.06
C VAL A 6 -0.12 -10.28 1.09
N HIS A 7 -0.73 -9.94 -0.04
CA HIS A 7 -0.13 -9.06 -1.03
C HIS A 7 -1.17 -8.30 -1.86
N SER A 8 -1.60 -7.19 -1.35
CA SER A 8 -2.52 -6.29 -2.05
C SER A 8 -1.97 -4.87 -2.13
N HIS A 9 -2.62 -4.04 -2.94
CA HIS A 9 -2.22 -2.65 -3.18
C HIS A 9 -3.42 -1.74 -3.15
N VAL A 10 -3.26 -0.59 -2.50
CA VAL A 10 -4.20 0.53 -2.55
C VAL A 10 -3.44 1.84 -2.70
N PHE A 11 -4.13 2.84 -3.16
CA PHE A 11 -3.57 4.16 -3.44
C PHE A 11 -4.45 5.26 -2.83
N PRO A 12 -3.87 6.41 -2.43
CA PRO A 12 -4.65 7.54 -1.92
C PRO A 12 -5.73 8.01 -2.91
N ASP A 13 -6.86 8.49 -2.39
CA ASP A 13 -8.02 8.91 -3.19
C ASP A 13 -7.71 9.90 -4.32
N LYS A 14 -6.72 10.75 -4.12
CA LYS A 14 -6.32 11.74 -5.13
C LYS A 14 -5.62 11.14 -6.35
N VAL A 15 -5.10 9.92 -6.25
CA VAL A 15 -4.21 9.33 -7.27
C VAL A 15 -4.58 7.90 -7.69
N HIS A 16 -5.51 7.24 -7.00
CA HIS A 16 -5.78 5.81 -7.25
C HIS A 16 -6.18 5.50 -8.69
N HIS A 17 -7.04 6.29 -9.31
CA HIS A 17 -7.42 6.09 -10.72
C HIS A 17 -6.21 6.13 -11.66
N ARG A 18 -5.38 7.17 -11.51
CA ARG A 18 -4.17 7.30 -12.33
C ARG A 18 -3.17 6.17 -12.06
N ALA A 19 -3.04 5.74 -10.82
CA ALA A 19 -2.16 4.63 -10.46
C ALA A 19 -2.61 3.32 -11.13
N ILE A 20 -3.91 3.04 -11.15
CA ILE A 20 -4.47 1.87 -11.83
C ILE A 20 -4.27 1.97 -13.34
N ASP A 21 -4.51 3.13 -13.95
CA ASP A 21 -4.30 3.32 -15.40
C ASP A 21 -2.85 3.03 -15.80
N VAL A 22 -1.88 3.53 -15.03
CA VAL A 22 -0.45 3.25 -15.26
C VAL A 22 -0.12 1.77 -15.10
N LEU A 23 -0.70 1.10 -14.11
CA LEU A 23 -0.48 -0.34 -13.90
C LEU A 23 -1.08 -1.17 -15.06
N VAL A 24 -2.27 -0.84 -15.53
CA VAL A 24 -2.89 -1.48 -16.70
C VAL A 24 -2.04 -1.29 -17.95
N GLU A 25 -1.57 -0.07 -18.19
CA GLU A 25 -0.70 0.24 -19.31
C GLU A 25 0.61 -0.55 -19.26
N ASN A 26 1.28 -0.57 -18.09
CA ASN A 26 2.53 -1.30 -17.89
C ASN A 26 2.38 -2.83 -17.94
N SER A 27 1.18 -3.34 -17.68
CA SER A 27 0.86 -4.77 -17.76
C SER A 27 0.44 -5.23 -19.16
N HIS A 28 0.67 -4.40 -20.17
CA HIS A 28 0.23 -4.67 -21.56
C HIS A 28 -1.29 -4.86 -21.71
N GLY A 29 -2.06 -4.12 -20.93
CA GLY A 29 -3.51 -4.07 -21.02
C GLY A 29 -4.26 -5.18 -20.25
N LEU A 30 -3.63 -5.79 -19.25
CA LEU A 30 -4.36 -6.66 -18.33
C LEU A 30 -5.44 -5.86 -17.60
N PRO A 31 -6.69 -6.38 -17.52
CA PRO A 31 -7.77 -5.64 -16.89
C PRO A 31 -7.54 -5.49 -15.38
N ALA A 32 -7.81 -4.31 -14.84
CA ALA A 32 -7.93 -4.10 -13.41
C ALA A 32 -9.37 -4.37 -12.96
N PHE A 33 -9.52 -5.09 -11.85
CA PHE A 33 -10.83 -5.41 -11.26
C PHE A 33 -11.14 -4.54 -10.04
N THR A 34 -10.37 -3.49 -9.80
CA THR A 34 -10.50 -2.55 -8.69
C THR A 34 -10.23 -1.13 -9.19
N ASP A 35 -10.77 -0.15 -8.49
CA ASP A 35 -10.42 1.25 -8.73
C ASP A 35 -9.17 1.70 -7.94
N GLY A 36 -8.59 0.82 -7.12
CA GLY A 36 -7.40 1.05 -6.33
C GLY A 36 -7.61 1.81 -5.02
N SER A 37 -8.86 2.14 -4.65
CA SER A 37 -9.16 2.79 -3.37
C SER A 37 -9.28 1.80 -2.21
N LEU A 38 -9.12 2.30 -0.98
CA LEU A 38 -9.38 1.51 0.25
C LEU A 38 -10.82 1.00 0.31
N VAL A 39 -11.77 1.84 -0.09
CA VAL A 39 -13.21 1.51 -0.04
C VAL A 39 -13.54 0.36 -1.00
N ASP A 40 -13.04 0.41 -2.22
CA ASP A 40 -13.27 -0.65 -3.20
C ASP A 40 -12.55 -1.94 -2.80
N GLN A 41 -11.33 -1.85 -2.25
CA GLN A 41 -10.62 -3.02 -1.72
C GLN A 41 -11.43 -3.71 -0.62
N GLU A 42 -11.90 -2.97 0.37
CA GLU A 42 -12.70 -3.52 1.48
C GLU A 42 -13.94 -4.24 0.97
N ARG A 43 -14.71 -3.57 0.11
CA ARG A 43 -15.92 -4.16 -0.48
C ARG A 43 -15.61 -5.47 -1.21
N ARG A 44 -14.61 -5.47 -2.09
CA ARG A 44 -14.25 -6.66 -2.89
C ARG A 44 -13.68 -7.78 -2.04
N ALA A 45 -12.87 -7.46 -1.05
CA ALA A 45 -12.29 -8.44 -0.14
C ALA A 45 -13.39 -9.16 0.67
N PHE A 46 -14.35 -8.43 1.22
CA PHE A 46 -15.48 -9.04 1.93
C PHE A 46 -16.40 -9.83 1.01
N GLU A 47 -16.70 -9.33 -0.19
CA GLU A 47 -17.47 -10.08 -1.21
C GLU A 47 -16.78 -11.39 -1.60
N ALA A 48 -15.45 -11.41 -1.62
CA ALA A 48 -14.65 -12.60 -1.90
C ALA A 48 -14.43 -13.52 -0.69
N GLY A 49 -14.88 -13.12 0.49
CA GLY A 49 -14.79 -13.93 1.72
C GLY A 49 -13.44 -13.84 2.44
N TYR A 50 -12.66 -12.79 2.20
CA TYR A 50 -11.44 -12.53 2.98
C TYR A 50 -11.77 -11.96 4.36
N ASP A 51 -11.01 -12.39 5.37
CA ASP A 51 -11.12 -11.90 6.74
C ASP A 51 -10.19 -10.71 7.02
N GLY A 52 -9.15 -10.55 6.22
CA GLY A 52 -8.20 -9.46 6.31
C GLY A 52 -7.17 -9.49 5.17
N TRP A 53 -6.39 -8.42 5.06
CA TRP A 53 -5.39 -8.30 3.99
C TRP A 53 -4.23 -7.38 4.38
N LEU A 54 -3.08 -7.65 3.76
CA LEU A 54 -1.85 -6.89 3.92
C LEU A 54 -1.57 -6.07 2.65
N ASN A 55 -1.53 -4.77 2.79
CA ASN A 55 -1.16 -3.87 1.71
C ASN A 55 0.37 -3.67 1.64
N CYS A 56 0.87 -3.71 0.42
CA CYS A 56 2.26 -3.46 0.10
C CYS A 56 2.35 -2.12 -0.63
N PRO A 57 2.66 -1.00 0.04
CA PRO A 57 2.64 0.32 -0.58
C PRO A 57 3.68 0.43 -1.68
N VAL A 58 3.36 1.24 -2.69
CA VAL A 58 4.25 1.52 -3.82
C VAL A 58 4.85 2.90 -3.64
N VAL A 59 6.18 2.97 -3.51
CA VAL A 59 6.95 4.21 -3.41
C VAL A 59 7.87 4.31 -4.62
N THR A 60 7.64 5.30 -5.48
CA THR A 60 8.36 5.47 -6.74
C THR A 60 9.33 6.63 -6.73
N SER A 61 9.41 7.40 -5.65
CA SER A 61 10.38 8.46 -5.44
C SER A 61 10.63 8.72 -3.96
N GLU A 62 11.79 9.29 -3.66
CA GLU A 62 12.18 9.70 -2.31
C GLU A 62 11.14 10.65 -1.68
N LYS A 63 10.66 11.63 -2.48
CA LYS A 63 9.66 12.61 -2.02
C LYS A 63 8.34 11.99 -1.57
N GLN A 64 7.98 10.84 -2.13
CA GLN A 64 6.74 10.15 -1.78
C GLN A 64 6.88 9.29 -0.53
N MET A 65 8.08 8.83 -0.20
CA MET A 65 8.33 7.83 0.83
C MET A 65 7.66 8.20 2.16
N ARG A 66 7.94 9.38 2.66
CA ARG A 66 7.40 9.86 3.92
C ARG A 66 5.88 9.98 3.90
N HIS A 67 5.33 10.60 2.86
CA HIS A 67 3.88 10.80 2.74
C HIS A 67 3.10 9.51 2.59
N VAL A 68 3.63 8.55 1.83
CA VAL A 68 3.01 7.23 1.69
C VAL A 68 2.97 6.51 3.04
N ASN A 69 4.07 6.54 3.79
CA ASN A 69 4.14 5.90 5.10
C ASN A 69 3.21 6.55 6.14
N GLU A 70 3.10 7.87 6.14
CA GLU A 70 2.12 8.60 6.96
C GLU A 70 0.68 8.22 6.59
N TRP A 71 0.39 8.14 5.30
CA TRP A 71 -0.93 7.77 4.82
C TRP A 71 -1.31 6.34 5.21
N VAL A 72 -0.44 5.35 4.98
CA VAL A 72 -0.74 3.96 5.37
C VAL A 72 -0.87 3.80 6.89
N ALA A 73 -0.05 4.50 7.67
CA ALA A 73 -0.14 4.48 9.12
C ALA A 73 -1.47 5.04 9.64
N SER A 74 -2.08 5.97 8.92
CA SER A 74 -3.34 6.61 9.33
C SER A 74 -4.55 5.66 9.34
N TRP A 75 -4.51 4.59 8.56
CA TRP A 75 -5.59 3.61 8.46
C TRP A 75 -5.17 2.17 8.79
N ASN A 76 -3.87 1.91 9.07
CA ASN A 76 -3.34 0.58 9.38
C ASN A 76 -3.97 0.01 10.66
N ARG A 77 -5.00 -0.79 10.50
CA ARG A 77 -5.69 -1.53 11.55
C ARG A 77 -6.48 -2.67 10.93
N TRP A 78 -6.72 -3.72 11.69
CA TRP A 78 -7.55 -4.83 11.23
C TRP A 78 -8.91 -4.35 10.66
N PRO A 79 -9.36 -4.88 9.50
CA PRO A 79 -8.74 -5.89 8.64
C PRO A 79 -7.71 -5.36 7.62
N HIS A 80 -7.48 -4.04 7.55
CA HIS A 80 -6.54 -3.37 6.67
C HIS A 80 -5.17 -3.27 7.32
N LEU A 81 -4.30 -4.22 7.10
CA LEU A 81 -2.92 -4.13 7.55
C LEU A 81 -2.02 -3.61 6.42
N SER A 82 -0.91 -2.97 6.78
CA SER A 82 0.05 -2.47 5.80
C SER A 82 1.49 -2.60 6.26
N LEU A 83 2.36 -2.80 5.29
CA LEU A 83 3.79 -2.52 5.41
C LEU A 83 4.02 -1.01 5.22
N ALA A 84 5.21 -0.54 5.58
CA ALA A 84 5.74 0.73 5.08
C ALA A 84 6.44 0.52 3.73
N GLY A 85 6.58 1.59 2.95
CA GLY A 85 7.36 1.59 1.72
C GLY A 85 8.69 2.31 1.90
N LEU A 86 9.74 1.77 1.29
CA LEU A 86 11.04 2.44 1.17
C LEU A 86 11.37 2.66 -0.30
N TYR A 87 12.05 3.77 -0.60
CA TYR A 87 12.56 4.04 -1.94
C TYR A 87 14.03 3.62 -1.97
N PRO A 88 14.40 2.53 -2.68
CA PRO A 88 15.73 1.92 -2.56
C PRO A 88 16.87 2.81 -3.05
N ASN A 89 16.60 3.82 -3.87
CA ASN A 89 17.60 4.76 -4.38
C ASN A 89 17.71 6.05 -3.53
N ALA A 90 17.00 6.14 -2.41
CA ALA A 90 17.19 7.24 -1.48
C ALA A 90 18.57 7.14 -0.76
N PRO A 91 19.14 8.25 -0.30
CA PRO A 91 20.35 8.23 0.51
C PRO A 91 20.21 7.34 1.75
N MET A 92 21.29 6.67 2.14
CA MET A 92 21.25 5.69 3.25
C MET A 92 20.81 6.31 4.57
N ASP A 93 21.24 7.50 4.88
CA ASP A 93 20.84 8.24 6.07
C ASP A 93 19.33 8.55 6.10
N GLU A 94 18.75 8.87 4.96
CA GLU A 94 17.30 9.05 4.83
C GLU A 94 16.53 7.73 4.99
N LEU A 95 17.04 6.63 4.42
CA LEU A 95 16.45 5.31 4.60
C LEU A 95 16.47 4.89 6.07
N LEU A 96 17.60 5.07 6.76
CA LEU A 96 17.73 4.75 8.18
C LEU A 96 16.83 5.64 9.05
N GLY A 97 16.78 6.94 8.77
CA GLY A 97 15.88 7.87 9.46
C GLY A 97 14.40 7.51 9.25
N GLU A 98 14.02 7.09 8.05
CA GLU A 98 12.65 6.63 7.79
C GLU A 98 12.35 5.30 8.48
N CYS A 99 13.30 4.37 8.56
CA CYS A 99 13.13 3.13 9.32
C CYS A 99 12.87 3.41 10.81
N ASP A 100 13.63 4.33 11.40
CA ASP A 100 13.43 4.74 12.80
C ASP A 100 12.02 5.35 13.01
N ARG A 101 11.58 6.17 12.07
CA ARG A 101 10.24 6.78 12.09
C ARG A 101 9.14 5.73 11.97
N ILE A 102 9.27 4.79 11.04
CA ILE A 102 8.33 3.69 10.79
C ILE A 102 8.19 2.80 12.03
N ALA A 103 9.27 2.53 12.74
CA ALA A 103 9.25 1.70 13.95
C ALA A 103 8.27 2.24 15.01
N GLY A 104 8.05 3.55 15.05
CA GLY A 104 7.06 4.19 15.94
C GLY A 104 5.63 4.23 15.43
N MET A 105 5.36 3.80 14.20
CA MET A 105 4.04 3.93 13.55
C MET A 105 3.12 2.70 13.70
N GLY A 106 3.59 1.60 14.25
CA GLY A 106 2.83 0.36 14.38
C GLY A 106 2.63 -0.40 13.06
N LEU A 107 3.41 -0.10 12.03
CA LEU A 107 3.41 -0.84 10.77
C LEU A 107 4.13 -2.18 10.93
N LEU A 108 3.69 -3.21 10.19
CA LEU A 108 4.18 -4.59 10.36
C LEU A 108 5.61 -4.83 9.85
N GLY A 109 6.14 -3.93 9.05
CA GLY A 109 7.46 -4.04 8.45
C GLY A 109 7.60 -3.12 7.26
N VAL A 110 8.58 -3.38 6.42
CA VAL A 110 8.89 -2.57 5.24
C VAL A 110 8.90 -3.40 3.96
N LYS A 111 8.56 -2.72 2.87
CA LYS A 111 8.68 -3.25 1.52
C LYS A 111 9.78 -2.50 0.77
#